data_cc84010ef4961914d6a3bf4172c2a673
#
_entry.id   cc84010ef4961914d6a3bf4172c2a673
#
_cell.length_a   1.000
_cell.length_b   1.000
_cell.length_c   1.000
_cell.angle_alpha   90.00
_cell.angle_beta   90.00
_cell.angle_gamma   90.00
#
_symmetry.space_group_name_H-M   'P 1'
#
loop_
_entity.id
_entity.type
_entity.pdbx_description
1 polymer ?
#
loop_
_entity_poly.entity_id
_entity_poly.type
_entity_poly.pdbx_seq_one_letter_code
_entity_poly.pdbx_strand_id
1 'polypeptide(L)'
;MDEKQLEYFRQLLQRKLDELLGEADKTLEEMTELDDHFPDPTDRAAVESERSFELRIRDRERKLIKKIRTAMERIEDGSYGICEACGEDIGKKRLEARPVTTLCIKCKSKQEEEEKARGL
;
A
#
# COMPACT_ATOMS: atom_id res chain seq x y z
N MET A 1 -14.15 15.66 8.68
CA MET A 1 -15.02 14.85 7.78
C MET A 1 -16.27 14.44 8.51
N ASP A 2 -17.39 14.38 7.80
CA ASP A 2 -18.62 13.85 8.35
C ASP A 2 -18.63 12.30 8.32
N GLU A 3 -19.63 11.70 8.96
CA GLU A 3 -19.74 10.24 9.05
C GLU A 3 -19.94 9.59 7.68
N LYS A 4 -20.62 10.24 6.75
CA LYS A 4 -20.85 9.70 5.41
C LYS A 4 -19.55 9.64 4.62
N GLN A 5 -18.72 10.65 4.73
CA GLN A 5 -17.42 10.71 4.07
C GLN A 5 -16.47 9.67 4.65
N LEU A 6 -16.44 9.52 5.97
CA LEU A 6 -15.64 8.49 6.64
C LEU A 6 -16.06 7.09 6.23
N GLU A 7 -17.36 6.84 6.13
CA GLU A 7 -17.88 5.54 5.69
C GLU A 7 -17.53 5.25 4.23
N TYR A 8 -17.58 6.26 3.37
CA TYR A 8 -17.15 6.14 1.97
C TYR A 8 -15.70 5.69 1.88
N PHE A 9 -14.80 6.34 2.62
CA PHE A 9 -13.37 5.98 2.62
C PHE A 9 -13.11 4.64 3.29
N ARG A 10 -13.88 4.29 4.32
CA ARG A 10 -13.79 2.96 4.95
C ARG A 10 -14.08 1.87 3.94
N GLN A 11 -15.17 1.99 3.19
CA GLN A 11 -15.54 1.01 2.17
C GLN A 11 -14.53 0.94 1.03
N LEU A 12 -14.01 2.09 0.61
CA LEU A 12 -12.98 2.15 -0.43
C LEU A 12 -11.70 1.43 0.02
N LEU A 13 -11.25 1.68 1.23
CA LEU A 13 -10.08 1.04 1.82
C LEU A 13 -10.29 -0.46 2.01
N GLN A 14 -11.46 -0.86 2.47
CA GLN A 14 -11.79 -2.28 2.66
C GLN A 14 -11.76 -3.04 1.33
N ARG A 15 -12.31 -2.46 0.26
CA ARG A 15 -12.26 -3.08 -1.07
C ARG A 15 -10.82 -3.24 -1.57
N LYS A 16 -10.00 -2.22 -1.40
CA LYS A 16 -8.58 -2.29 -1.79
C LYS A 16 -7.83 -3.35 -0.99
N LEU A 17 -8.11 -3.44 0.30
CA LEU A 17 -7.52 -4.46 1.16
C LEU A 17 -7.90 -5.88 0.70
N ASP A 18 -9.17 -6.10 0.42
CA ASP A 18 -9.67 -7.40 -0.05
C ASP A 18 -9.04 -7.81 -1.39
N GLU A 19 -8.90 -6.87 -2.32
CA GLU A 19 -8.23 -7.11 -3.60
C GLU A 19 -6.76 -7.50 -3.41
N LEU A 20 -6.05 -6.77 -2.56
CA LEU A 20 -4.63 -7.04 -2.31
C LEU A 20 -4.41 -8.37 -1.59
N LEU A 21 -5.27 -8.72 -0.65
CA LEU A 21 -5.19 -10.02 0.04
C LEU A 21 -5.46 -11.16 -0.92
N GLY A 22 -6.42 -11.01 -1.84
CA GLY A 22 -6.71 -12.01 -2.87
C GLY A 22 -5.54 -12.21 -3.83
N GLU A 23 -4.91 -11.14 -4.27
CA GLU A 23 -3.74 -11.19 -5.17
C GLU A 23 -2.52 -11.81 -4.46
N ALA A 24 -2.29 -11.46 -3.20
CA ALA A 24 -1.18 -12.02 -2.43
C ALA A 24 -1.31 -13.55 -2.27
N ASP A 25 -2.51 -14.04 -1.97
CA ASP A 25 -2.78 -15.47 -1.87
C ASP A 25 -2.54 -16.18 -3.20
N LYS A 26 -2.98 -15.60 -4.30
CA LYS A 26 -2.78 -16.11 -5.65
C LYS A 26 -1.31 -16.21 -5.99
N THR A 27 -0.53 -15.18 -5.69
CA THR A 27 0.91 -15.15 -5.94
C THR A 27 1.62 -16.27 -5.17
N LEU A 28 1.21 -16.53 -3.93
CA LEU A 28 1.74 -17.62 -3.13
C LEU A 28 1.47 -18.99 -3.75
N GLU A 29 0.25 -19.22 -4.22
CA GLU A 29 -0.13 -20.47 -4.89
C GLU A 29 0.70 -20.69 -6.15
N GLU A 30 0.85 -19.66 -6.98
CA GLU A 30 1.65 -19.71 -8.20
C GLU A 30 3.12 -20.02 -7.90
N MET A 31 3.69 -19.43 -6.87
CA MET A 31 5.06 -19.69 -6.43
C MET A 31 5.23 -21.13 -5.94
N THR A 32 4.25 -21.68 -5.24
CA THR A 32 4.26 -23.06 -4.76
C THR A 32 4.20 -24.04 -5.92
N GLU A 33 3.38 -23.77 -6.92
CA GLU A 33 3.27 -24.59 -8.14
C GLU A 33 4.60 -24.60 -8.92
N LEU A 34 5.27 -23.45 -9.01
CA LEU A 34 6.57 -23.35 -9.67
C LEU A 34 7.66 -24.17 -8.96
N ASP A 35 7.60 -24.28 -7.64
CA ASP A 35 8.54 -25.09 -6.85
C ASP A 35 8.46 -26.58 -7.18
N ASP A 36 7.32 -27.07 -7.64
CA ASP A 36 7.08 -28.48 -7.93
C ASP A 36 7.55 -28.92 -9.34
N HIS A 37 8.04 -27.96 -10.17
CA HIS A 37 8.38 -28.21 -11.58
C HIS A 37 9.79 -27.75 -11.97
N PHE A 38 10.83 -28.49 -11.60
CA PHE A 38 12.21 -28.16 -11.98
C PHE A 38 12.89 -29.27 -12.77
N PRO A 39 12.75 -29.29 -14.14
CA PRO A 39 13.39 -30.34 -14.93
C PRO A 39 14.89 -30.17 -15.10
N ASP A 40 15.46 -28.97 -15.07
CA ASP A 40 16.90 -28.75 -15.21
C ASP A 40 17.42 -27.45 -14.54
N PRO A 41 18.76 -27.25 -14.42
CA PRO A 41 19.34 -26.07 -13.78
C PRO A 41 19.03 -24.74 -14.48
N THR A 42 18.89 -24.75 -15.81
CA THR A 42 18.57 -23.53 -16.58
C THR A 42 17.17 -23.06 -16.31
N ASP A 43 16.21 -23.97 -16.33
CA ASP A 43 14.82 -23.68 -15.99
C ASP A 43 14.71 -23.21 -14.54
N ARG A 44 15.47 -23.81 -13.66
CA ARG A 44 15.53 -23.43 -12.25
C ARG A 44 16.01 -21.98 -12.05
N ALA A 45 17.05 -21.56 -12.77
CA ALA A 45 17.55 -20.19 -12.72
C ALA A 45 16.52 -19.17 -13.18
N ALA A 46 15.79 -19.45 -14.29
CA ALA A 46 14.73 -18.60 -14.79
C ALA A 46 13.58 -18.46 -13.78
N VAL A 47 13.16 -19.57 -13.17
CA VAL A 47 12.09 -19.58 -12.16
C VAL A 47 12.49 -18.81 -10.91
N GLU A 48 13.75 -18.93 -10.48
CA GLU A 48 14.26 -18.16 -9.34
C GLU A 48 14.26 -16.66 -9.60
N SER A 49 14.56 -16.21 -10.83
CA SER A 49 14.48 -14.79 -11.23
C SER A 49 13.03 -14.29 -11.19
N GLU A 50 12.08 -15.07 -11.70
CA GLU A 50 10.66 -14.75 -11.65
C GLU A 50 10.16 -14.69 -10.21
N ARG A 51 10.57 -15.64 -9.38
CA ARG A 51 10.24 -15.68 -7.96
C ARG A 51 10.76 -14.44 -7.22
N SER A 52 11.99 -14.00 -7.50
CA SER A 52 12.55 -12.76 -6.93
C SER A 52 11.73 -11.54 -7.31
N PHE A 53 11.27 -11.46 -8.56
CA PHE A 53 10.39 -10.39 -9.04
C PHE A 53 9.04 -10.41 -8.31
N GLU A 54 8.41 -11.57 -8.19
CA GLU A 54 7.15 -11.75 -7.49
C GLU A 54 7.26 -11.40 -6.00
N LEU A 55 8.36 -11.77 -5.35
CA LEU A 55 8.63 -11.42 -3.96
C LEU A 55 8.71 -9.91 -3.76
N ARG A 56 9.32 -9.17 -4.69
CA ARG A 56 9.38 -7.71 -4.63
C ARG A 56 8.00 -7.07 -4.78
N ILE A 57 7.16 -7.58 -5.68
CA ILE A 57 5.77 -7.13 -5.82
C ILE A 57 5.02 -7.38 -4.52
N ARG A 58 5.17 -8.56 -3.96
CA ARG A 58 4.55 -8.95 -2.71
C ARG A 58 4.96 -8.05 -1.54
N ASP A 59 6.23 -7.63 -1.48
CA ASP A 59 6.70 -6.70 -0.46
C ASP A 59 6.04 -5.33 -0.58
N ARG A 60 5.82 -4.83 -1.80
CA ARG A 60 5.06 -3.61 -2.04
C ARG A 60 3.62 -3.75 -1.57
N GLU A 61 3.00 -4.87 -1.88
CA GLU A 61 1.63 -5.18 -1.46
C GLU A 61 1.51 -5.23 0.06
N ARG A 62 2.45 -5.85 0.75
CA ARG A 62 2.50 -5.88 2.21
C ARG A 62 2.58 -4.48 2.82
N LYS A 63 3.43 -3.63 2.26
CA LYS A 63 3.57 -2.24 2.71
C LYS A 63 2.28 -1.47 2.50
N LEU A 64 1.63 -1.67 1.36
CA LEU A 64 0.36 -1.03 1.07
C LEU A 64 -0.75 -1.55 1.98
N ILE A 65 -0.81 -2.84 2.22
CA ILE A 65 -1.76 -3.45 3.17
C ILE A 65 -1.60 -2.82 4.56
N LYS A 66 -0.38 -2.66 5.02
CA LYS A 66 -0.09 -2.02 6.31
C LYS A 66 -0.58 -0.58 6.34
N LYS A 67 -0.35 0.18 5.26
CA LYS A 67 -0.83 1.56 5.14
C LYS A 67 -2.36 1.63 5.15
N ILE A 68 -3.02 0.71 4.46
CA ILE A 68 -4.49 0.64 4.44
C ILE A 68 -5.04 0.35 5.83
N ARG A 69 -4.46 -0.60 6.54
CA ARG A 69 -4.88 -0.92 7.92
C ARG A 69 -4.68 0.26 8.86
N THR A 70 -3.57 0.97 8.75
CA THR A 70 -3.32 2.19 9.52
C THR A 70 -4.37 3.26 9.21
N ALA A 71 -4.71 3.45 7.93
CA ALA A 71 -5.75 4.39 7.53
C ALA A 71 -7.11 4.02 8.13
N MET A 72 -7.46 2.74 8.14
CA MET A 72 -8.71 2.25 8.74
C MET A 72 -8.74 2.49 10.26
N GLU A 73 -7.63 2.28 10.95
CA GLU A 73 -7.50 2.60 12.37
C GLU A 73 -7.72 4.09 12.63
N ARG A 74 -7.20 4.95 11.76
CA ARG A 74 -7.39 6.41 11.87
C ARG A 74 -8.85 6.81 11.64
N ILE A 75 -9.58 6.11 10.82
CA ILE A 75 -11.02 6.33 10.67
C ILE A 75 -11.74 6.05 11.98
N GLU A 76 -11.37 4.97 12.67
CA GLU A 76 -11.98 4.60 13.94
C GLU A 76 -11.61 5.56 15.08
N ASP A 77 -10.38 6.03 15.14
CA ASP A 77 -9.94 6.95 16.19
C ASP A 77 -10.26 8.43 15.91
N GLY A 78 -10.81 8.73 14.73
CA GLY A 78 -11.21 10.09 14.36
C GLY A 78 -10.11 10.95 13.78
N SER A 79 -8.91 10.42 13.54
CA SER A 79 -7.78 11.19 13.01
C SER A 79 -7.63 11.10 11.48
N TYR A 80 -8.46 10.32 10.81
CA TYR A 80 -8.41 10.19 9.35
C TYR A 80 -8.71 11.51 8.67
N GLY A 81 -7.93 11.83 7.64
CA GLY A 81 -8.08 13.09 6.89
C GLY A 81 -7.39 14.29 7.52
N ILE A 82 -6.72 14.10 8.65
CA ILE A 82 -5.96 15.14 9.34
C ILE A 82 -4.47 14.87 9.11
N CYS A 83 -3.74 15.89 8.65
CA CYS A 83 -2.30 15.76 8.44
C CYS A 83 -1.57 15.49 9.76
N GLU A 84 -0.77 14.43 9.82
CA GLU A 84 -0.04 14.08 11.03
C GLU A 84 1.11 15.03 11.35
N ALA A 85 1.57 15.81 10.38
CA ALA A 85 2.67 16.75 10.55
C ALA A 85 2.21 18.14 10.99
N CYS A 86 1.13 18.68 10.40
CA CYS A 86 0.67 20.04 10.69
C CYS A 86 -0.70 20.13 11.35
N GLY A 87 -1.45 19.04 11.41
CA GLY A 87 -2.76 19.01 12.05
C GLY A 87 -3.90 19.61 11.22
N GLU A 88 -3.64 20.05 10.00
CA GLU A 88 -4.66 20.59 9.11
C GLU A 88 -5.34 19.49 8.28
N ASP A 89 -6.48 19.81 7.69
CA ASP A 89 -7.18 18.87 6.82
C ASP A 89 -6.37 18.56 5.57
N ILE A 90 -6.31 17.28 5.20
CA ILE A 90 -5.62 16.83 3.99
C ILE A 90 -6.38 17.24 2.73
N GLY A 91 -7.71 17.25 2.80
CA GLY A 91 -8.57 17.55 1.68
C GLY A 91 -9.11 16.31 0.99
N LYS A 92 -10.38 16.38 0.63
CA LYS A 92 -11.11 15.24 0.05
C LYS A 92 -10.52 14.77 -1.29
N LYS A 93 -10.13 15.69 -2.17
CA LYS A 93 -9.58 15.34 -3.49
C LYS A 93 -8.28 14.54 -3.37
N ARG A 94 -7.41 14.94 -2.44
CA ARG A 94 -6.18 14.23 -2.20
C ARG A 94 -6.42 12.85 -1.61
N LEU A 95 -7.38 12.72 -0.70
CA LEU A 95 -7.77 11.44 -0.13
C LEU A 95 -8.40 10.50 -1.17
N GLU A 96 -9.16 11.03 -2.12
CA GLU A 96 -9.70 10.22 -3.22
C GLU A 96 -8.59 9.67 -4.11
N ALA A 97 -7.58 10.48 -4.38
CA ALA A 97 -6.42 10.05 -5.17
C ALA A 97 -5.50 9.09 -4.39
N ARG A 98 -5.30 9.35 -3.10
CA ARG A 98 -4.44 8.55 -2.22
C ARG A 98 -5.09 8.36 -0.85
N PRO A 99 -5.99 7.38 -0.71
CA PRO A 99 -6.74 7.18 0.54
C PRO A 99 -5.87 6.83 1.76
N VAL A 100 -4.65 6.35 1.55
CA VAL A 100 -3.74 5.97 2.63
C VAL A 100 -2.82 7.10 3.08
N THR A 101 -2.89 8.28 2.45
CA THR A 101 -2.01 9.39 2.79
C THR A 101 -2.26 9.90 4.21
N THR A 102 -1.19 10.26 4.91
CA THR A 102 -1.24 10.83 6.25
C THR A 102 -0.75 12.28 6.28
N LEU A 103 -0.31 12.79 5.13
CA LEU A 103 0.24 14.14 4.99
C LEU A 103 -0.56 14.97 3.98
N CYS A 104 -0.74 16.26 4.26
CA CYS A 104 -1.28 17.19 3.28
C CYS A 104 -0.24 17.44 2.18
N ILE A 105 -0.66 18.06 1.07
CA ILE A 105 0.23 18.28 -0.07
C ILE A 105 1.45 19.13 0.30
N LYS A 106 1.27 20.13 1.14
CA LYS A 106 2.35 21.00 1.59
C LYS A 106 3.41 20.25 2.39
N CYS A 107 2.98 19.43 3.35
CA CYS A 107 3.89 18.65 4.18
C CYS A 107 4.58 17.55 3.38
N LYS A 108 3.88 16.92 2.44
CA LYS A 108 4.46 15.91 1.56
C LYS A 108 5.52 16.51 0.64
N SER A 109 5.25 17.66 0.04
CA SER A 109 6.20 18.37 -0.81
C SER A 109 7.45 18.77 -0.03
N LYS A 110 7.28 19.24 1.19
CA LYS A 110 8.40 19.59 2.08
C LYS A 110 9.26 18.37 2.41
N GLN A 111 8.64 17.24 2.69
CA GLN A 111 9.34 15.98 2.95
C GLN A 111 10.17 15.55 1.75
N GLU A 112 9.60 15.62 0.55
CA GLU A 112 10.29 15.28 -0.69
C GLU A 112 11.49 16.19 -0.97
N GLU A 113 11.35 17.49 -0.70
CA GLU A 113 12.46 18.44 -0.82
C GLU A 113 13.58 18.13 0.15
N GLU A 114 13.26 17.79 1.40
CA GLU A 114 14.24 17.39 2.41
C GLU A 114 14.96 16.11 2.02
N GLU A 115 14.24 15.14 1.48
CA GLU A 115 14.82 13.88 0.98
C GLU A 115 15.79 14.13 -0.18
N LYS A 116 15.43 15.00 -1.13
CA LYS A 116 16.30 15.39 -2.22
C LYS A 116 17.57 16.10 -1.73
N ALA A 117 17.43 16.99 -0.77
CA ALA A 117 18.55 17.70 -0.17
C ALA A 117 19.55 16.76 0.51
N ARG A 118 19.06 15.63 1.03
CA ARG A 118 19.92 14.60 1.65
C ARG A 118 20.42 13.55 0.66
N GLY A 119 20.03 13.64 -0.60
CA GLY A 119 20.42 12.66 -1.62
C GLY A 119 19.70 11.31 -1.52
N LEU A 120 18.54 11.32 -0.91
CA LEU A 120 17.73 10.10 -0.73
C LEU A 120 16.78 9.84 -1.89
#